data_fc998f61f21cab59029711375261b73c
#
_entry.id   fc998f61f21cab59029711375261b73c
#
_cell.length_a   1.000
_cell.length_b   1.000
_cell.length_c   1.000
_cell.angle_alpha   90.00
_cell.angle_beta   90.00
_cell.angle_gamma   90.00
#
_symmetry.space_group_name_H-M   'P 1'
#
loop_
_entity.id
_entity.type
_entity.pdbx_description
1 polymer ?
#
loop_
_entity_poly.entity_id
_entity_poly.type
_entity_poly.pdbx_seq_one_letter_code
_entity_poly.pdbx_strand_id
1 'polypeptide(L)'
;KGVAGTSVDTDRHNGIHETFAASGKKWDVTEVAGKWDDPTAQKVTADAIATNGPFDGITAQGGDTGVVQAMIDAKHAFVPFGGETENGFRKFCAKHSADGLKCSSAGTGPAQVAVAIKTAIAALEGAVVPQSVKLPLAIVEDPNFKAGEVFFPDQSDNFFVGNSFPTCGINFTAQEIMGQSKENQ
;
A
#
# COMPACT_ATOMS: atom_id res chain seq x y z
N LYS A 1 -6.71 -8.08 5.39
CA LYS A 1 -7.88 -7.16 5.28
C LYS A 1 -7.63 -5.94 6.14
N GLY A 2 -8.29 -4.81 5.78
CA GLY A 2 -8.28 -3.57 6.53
C GLY A 2 -9.22 -3.57 7.72
N VAL A 3 -9.82 -2.40 8.01
CA VAL A 3 -10.81 -2.22 9.08
C VAL A 3 -12.18 -2.64 8.56
N ALA A 4 -12.71 -3.72 9.13
CA ALA A 4 -13.99 -4.28 8.74
C ALA A 4 -15.15 -3.26 8.86
N GLY A 5 -16.05 -3.29 7.88
CA GLY A 5 -17.21 -2.39 7.82
C GLY A 5 -16.95 -1.05 7.15
N THR A 6 -15.70 -0.76 6.72
CA THR A 6 -15.42 0.39 5.89
C THR A 6 -15.62 0.06 4.40
N SER A 7 -16.03 1.06 3.60
CA SER A 7 -16.15 0.88 2.14
C SER A 7 -14.81 0.52 1.50
N VAL A 8 -13.73 1.13 1.96
CA VAL A 8 -12.37 0.89 1.44
C VAL A 8 -11.95 -0.57 1.62
N ASP A 9 -12.17 -1.16 2.81
CA ASP A 9 -11.89 -2.58 3.05
C ASP A 9 -12.75 -3.46 2.15
N THR A 10 -14.04 -3.15 2.03
CA THR A 10 -14.99 -3.90 1.22
C THR A 10 -14.62 -3.86 -0.27
N ASP A 11 -14.34 -2.67 -0.81
CA ASP A 11 -14.02 -2.50 -2.23
C ASP A 11 -12.72 -3.20 -2.60
N ARG A 12 -11.68 -3.09 -1.76
CA ARG A 12 -10.41 -3.79 -1.96
C ARG A 12 -10.55 -5.30 -1.86
N HIS A 13 -11.30 -5.78 -0.86
CA HIS A 13 -11.62 -7.21 -0.71
C HIS A 13 -12.32 -7.74 -1.96
N ASN A 14 -13.35 -7.07 -2.44
CA ASN A 14 -14.08 -7.46 -3.64
C ASN A 14 -13.17 -7.49 -4.87
N GLY A 15 -12.33 -6.46 -5.08
CA GLY A 15 -11.40 -6.41 -6.20
C GLY A 15 -10.38 -7.55 -6.21
N ILE A 16 -9.88 -7.95 -5.04
CA ILE A 16 -8.99 -9.12 -4.91
C ILE A 16 -9.73 -10.40 -5.31
N HIS A 17 -10.93 -10.63 -4.78
CA HIS A 17 -11.72 -11.83 -5.08
C HIS A 17 -12.19 -11.88 -6.54
N GLU A 18 -12.60 -10.77 -7.12
CA GLU A 18 -12.93 -10.66 -8.54
C GLU A 18 -11.72 -11.02 -9.42
N THR A 19 -10.52 -10.56 -9.05
CA THR A 19 -9.29 -10.88 -9.76
C THR A 19 -8.97 -12.38 -9.67
N PHE A 20 -9.09 -12.97 -8.49
CA PHE A 20 -8.91 -14.41 -8.30
C PHE A 20 -9.92 -15.22 -9.13
N ALA A 21 -11.18 -14.84 -9.11
CA ALA A 21 -12.22 -15.49 -9.90
C ALA A 21 -11.94 -15.38 -11.41
N ALA A 22 -11.55 -14.19 -11.88
CA ALA A 22 -11.24 -13.95 -13.29
C ALA A 22 -10.02 -14.73 -13.79
N SER A 23 -9.11 -15.14 -12.90
CA SER A 23 -7.92 -15.91 -13.25
C SER A 23 -8.23 -17.32 -13.76
N GLY A 24 -9.44 -17.84 -13.52
CA GLY A 24 -9.84 -19.21 -13.83
C GLY A 24 -9.11 -20.30 -13.04
N LYS A 25 -8.29 -19.91 -12.04
CA LYS A 25 -7.57 -20.82 -11.15
C LYS A 25 -8.37 -21.06 -9.88
N LYS A 26 -8.10 -22.20 -9.24
CA LYS A 26 -8.61 -22.47 -7.89
C LYS A 26 -7.64 -21.88 -6.88
N TRP A 27 -8.16 -21.05 -6.00
CA TRP A 27 -7.42 -20.41 -4.91
C TRP A 27 -7.92 -20.93 -3.58
N ASP A 28 -7.00 -21.26 -2.68
CA ASP A 28 -7.29 -21.49 -1.26
C ASP A 28 -6.85 -20.23 -0.52
N VAL A 29 -7.82 -19.50 0.05
CA VAL A 29 -7.60 -18.14 0.59
C VAL A 29 -7.83 -18.13 2.08
N THR A 30 -6.78 -17.78 2.83
CA THR A 30 -6.86 -17.48 4.26
C THR A 30 -6.90 -15.96 4.45
N GLU A 31 -7.93 -15.45 5.11
CA GLU A 31 -8.10 -14.02 5.35
C GLU A 31 -7.95 -13.67 6.82
N VAL A 32 -7.15 -12.64 7.10
CA VAL A 32 -6.96 -12.09 8.44
C VAL A 32 -7.10 -10.57 8.44
N ALA A 33 -7.48 -9.98 9.57
CA ALA A 33 -7.71 -8.53 9.69
C ALA A 33 -6.49 -7.84 10.29
N GLY A 34 -5.64 -7.26 9.45
CA GLY A 34 -4.46 -6.45 9.83
C GLY A 34 -4.82 -5.03 10.23
N LYS A 35 -6.04 -4.55 9.90
CA LYS A 35 -6.60 -3.25 10.30
C LYS A 35 -5.80 -2.02 9.84
N TRP A 36 -4.98 -2.17 8.79
CA TRP A 36 -4.07 -1.14 8.28
C TRP A 36 -3.01 -0.71 9.30
N ASP A 37 -2.61 -1.60 10.18
CA ASP A 37 -1.70 -1.35 11.30
C ASP A 37 -0.58 -2.39 11.29
N ASP A 38 0.67 -1.94 11.16
CA ASP A 38 1.83 -2.83 11.03
C ASP A 38 1.95 -3.85 12.17
N PRO A 39 1.88 -3.47 13.46
CA PRO A 39 1.94 -4.43 14.56
C PRO A 39 0.82 -5.47 14.52
N THR A 40 -0.41 -5.03 14.19
CA THR A 40 -1.56 -5.93 14.08
C THR A 40 -1.38 -6.88 12.90
N ALA A 41 -0.98 -6.35 11.73
CA ALA A 41 -0.75 -7.14 10.52
C ALA A 41 0.37 -8.17 10.74
N GLN A 42 1.48 -7.77 11.39
CA GLN A 42 2.57 -8.69 11.76
C GLN A 42 2.04 -9.84 12.61
N LYS A 43 1.30 -9.53 13.67
CA LYS A 43 0.77 -10.55 14.59
C LYS A 43 -0.16 -11.53 13.86
N VAL A 44 -1.19 -11.03 13.17
CA VAL A 44 -2.19 -11.92 12.52
C VAL A 44 -1.59 -12.71 11.36
N THR A 45 -0.56 -12.18 10.69
CA THR A 45 0.18 -12.90 9.65
C THR A 45 1.03 -14.00 10.23
N ALA A 46 1.73 -13.76 11.34
CA ALA A 46 2.49 -14.78 12.04
C ALA A 46 1.56 -15.92 12.53
N ASP A 47 0.41 -15.59 13.11
CA ASP A 47 -0.60 -16.55 13.54
C ASP A 47 -1.12 -17.39 12.34
N ALA A 48 -1.39 -16.73 11.19
CA ALA A 48 -1.84 -17.39 9.97
C ALA A 48 -0.78 -18.36 9.41
N ILE A 49 0.49 -17.92 9.35
CA ILE A 49 1.60 -18.78 8.91
C ILE A 49 1.73 -20.00 9.80
N ALA A 50 1.64 -19.83 11.10
CA ALA A 50 1.78 -20.93 12.07
C ALA A 50 0.62 -21.94 11.99
N THR A 51 -0.58 -21.48 11.62
CA THR A 51 -1.80 -22.30 11.63
C THR A 51 -2.10 -22.94 10.28
N ASN A 52 -1.90 -22.20 9.20
CA ASN A 52 -2.36 -22.57 7.85
C ASN A 52 -1.23 -22.57 6.80
N GLY A 53 -0.06 -22.07 7.14
CA GLY A 53 1.05 -21.96 6.19
C GLY A 53 1.68 -23.30 5.82
N PRO A 54 2.62 -23.33 4.84
CA PRO A 54 3.12 -22.15 4.12
C PRO A 54 2.12 -21.61 3.10
N PHE A 55 2.28 -20.34 2.71
CA PHE A 55 1.50 -19.69 1.66
C PHE A 55 2.35 -19.54 0.39
N ASP A 56 1.70 -19.56 -0.80
CA ASP A 56 2.35 -19.39 -2.10
C ASP A 56 2.31 -17.93 -2.60
N GLY A 57 1.54 -17.07 -1.96
CA GLY A 57 1.42 -15.66 -2.25
C GLY A 57 0.67 -14.92 -1.17
N ILE A 58 0.90 -13.63 -1.05
CA ILE A 58 0.24 -12.75 -0.06
C ILE A 58 -0.25 -11.48 -0.76
N THR A 59 -1.40 -11.00 -0.33
CA THR A 59 -1.84 -9.64 -0.66
C THR A 59 -2.36 -8.96 0.59
N ALA A 60 -2.03 -7.69 0.76
CA ALA A 60 -2.47 -6.90 1.90
C ALA A 60 -3.04 -5.54 1.46
N GLN A 61 -3.85 -4.95 2.32
CA GLN A 61 -4.52 -3.67 2.08
C GLN A 61 -3.87 -2.54 2.90
N GLY A 62 -2.65 -2.73 3.39
CA GLY A 62 -1.91 -1.88 4.32
C GLY A 62 -1.48 -2.66 5.55
N GLY A 63 -0.48 -2.11 6.28
CA GLY A 63 0.27 -2.85 7.28
C GLY A 63 1.26 -3.83 6.65
N ASP A 64 1.66 -3.53 5.43
CA ASP A 64 2.45 -4.41 4.56
C ASP A 64 3.85 -4.63 5.12
N THR A 65 4.41 -3.61 5.76
CA THR A 65 5.71 -3.67 6.46
C THR A 65 5.66 -4.74 7.55
N GLY A 66 4.59 -4.75 8.34
CA GLY A 66 4.36 -5.77 9.37
C GLY A 66 4.20 -7.18 8.80
N VAL A 67 3.53 -7.32 7.66
CA VAL A 67 3.37 -8.63 6.98
C VAL A 67 4.73 -9.20 6.56
N VAL A 68 5.60 -8.39 5.92
CA VAL A 68 6.94 -8.85 5.52
C VAL A 68 7.77 -9.20 6.75
N GLN A 69 7.68 -8.41 7.82
CA GLN A 69 8.39 -8.71 9.07
C GLN A 69 7.93 -10.04 9.68
N ALA A 70 6.63 -10.35 9.63
CA ALA A 70 6.11 -11.65 10.08
C ALA A 70 6.67 -12.82 9.28
N MET A 71 6.83 -12.69 7.96
CA MET A 71 7.48 -13.71 7.14
C MET A 71 8.93 -13.94 7.56
N ILE A 72 9.68 -12.86 7.83
CA ILE A 72 11.08 -12.93 8.29
C ILE A 72 11.16 -13.65 9.65
N ASP A 73 10.34 -13.23 10.60
CA ASP A 73 10.35 -13.77 11.98
C ASP A 73 9.94 -15.25 12.01
N ALA A 74 8.96 -15.63 11.19
CA ALA A 74 8.51 -17.01 11.03
C ALA A 74 9.45 -17.87 10.17
N LYS A 75 10.50 -17.30 9.58
CA LYS A 75 11.36 -17.96 8.59
C LYS A 75 10.57 -18.57 7.44
N HIS A 76 9.45 -17.95 7.09
CA HIS A 76 8.67 -18.30 5.92
C HIS A 76 9.44 -17.89 4.65
N ALA A 77 9.44 -18.73 3.65
CA ALA A 77 10.03 -18.36 2.35
C ALA A 77 9.36 -17.11 1.80
N PHE A 78 10.12 -16.21 1.19
CA PHE A 78 9.51 -15.08 0.49
C PHE A 78 8.69 -15.58 -0.70
N VAL A 79 7.52 -15.00 -0.87
CA VAL A 79 6.54 -15.30 -1.92
C VAL A 79 6.11 -14.02 -2.60
N PRO A 80 5.48 -14.09 -3.79
CA PRO A 80 4.89 -12.91 -4.42
C PRO A 80 3.94 -12.17 -3.47
N PHE A 81 4.13 -10.85 -3.37
CA PHE A 81 3.36 -10.01 -2.47
C PHE A 81 2.81 -8.76 -3.18
N GLY A 82 1.48 -8.63 -3.15
CA GLY A 82 0.76 -7.42 -3.58
C GLY A 82 0.37 -6.56 -2.38
N GLY A 83 0.90 -5.33 -2.31
CA GLY A 83 0.68 -4.41 -1.20
C GLY A 83 0.47 -2.96 -1.62
N GLU A 84 0.40 -2.09 -0.63
CA GLU A 84 0.22 -0.65 -0.81
C GLU A 84 1.53 0.13 -1.05
N THR A 85 1.45 1.44 -0.88
CA THR A 85 2.57 2.37 -1.16
C THR A 85 3.36 2.74 0.10
N GLU A 86 3.31 1.91 1.13
CA GLU A 86 4.11 2.11 2.34
C GLU A 86 5.61 2.11 2.02
N ASN A 87 6.30 3.09 2.57
CA ASN A 87 7.74 3.23 2.36
C ASN A 87 8.53 2.02 2.90
N GLY A 88 8.16 1.52 4.08
CA GLY A 88 8.77 0.34 4.70
C GLY A 88 8.57 -0.92 3.86
N PHE A 89 7.37 -1.15 3.35
CA PHE A 89 7.11 -2.25 2.42
C PHE A 89 8.01 -2.16 1.18
N ARG A 90 8.09 -1.00 0.55
CA ARG A 90 8.91 -0.78 -0.65
C ARG A 90 10.42 -0.92 -0.37
N LYS A 91 10.89 -0.53 0.83
CA LYS A 91 12.25 -0.80 1.30
C LYS A 91 12.52 -2.30 1.36
N PHE A 92 11.58 -3.09 1.92
CA PHE A 92 11.70 -4.55 1.97
C PHE A 92 11.69 -5.17 0.59
N CYS A 93 10.82 -4.71 -0.31
CA CYS A 93 10.79 -5.18 -1.70
C CYS A 93 12.13 -5.01 -2.39
N ALA A 94 12.75 -3.82 -2.26
CA ALA A 94 14.08 -3.56 -2.82
C ALA A 94 15.16 -4.43 -2.16
N LYS A 95 15.14 -4.55 -0.83
CA LYS A 95 16.15 -5.27 -0.05
C LYS A 95 16.15 -6.77 -0.31
N HIS A 96 14.96 -7.37 -0.39
CA HIS A 96 14.79 -8.82 -0.45
C HIS A 96 14.40 -9.35 -1.84
N SER A 97 14.49 -8.53 -2.89
CA SER A 97 14.19 -8.96 -4.26
C SER A 97 15.08 -10.13 -4.71
N ALA A 98 16.36 -10.11 -4.32
CA ALA A 98 17.31 -11.20 -4.59
C ALA A 98 17.03 -12.46 -3.75
N ASP A 99 16.40 -12.31 -2.59
CA ASP A 99 16.04 -13.41 -1.68
C ASP A 99 14.71 -14.08 -2.08
N GLY A 100 14.05 -13.60 -3.13
CA GLY A 100 12.82 -14.17 -3.66
C GLY A 100 11.53 -13.39 -3.36
N LEU A 101 11.59 -12.28 -2.62
CA LEU A 101 10.43 -11.40 -2.43
C LEU A 101 10.12 -10.68 -3.74
N LYS A 102 9.02 -11.03 -4.38
CA LYS A 102 8.54 -10.38 -5.60
C LYS A 102 7.32 -9.53 -5.28
N CYS A 103 7.46 -8.23 -5.48
CA CYS A 103 6.44 -7.27 -5.08
C CYS A 103 5.71 -6.63 -6.25
N SER A 104 4.42 -6.37 -6.02
CA SER A 104 3.64 -5.34 -6.69
C SER A 104 3.08 -4.39 -5.64
N SER A 105 3.33 -3.10 -5.76
CA SER A 105 2.88 -2.06 -4.83
C SER A 105 2.00 -1.08 -5.57
N ALA A 106 0.75 -0.94 -5.14
CA ALA A 106 -0.24 -0.09 -5.78
C ALA A 106 -0.98 0.77 -4.75
N GLY A 107 -1.15 2.04 -5.04
CA GLY A 107 -1.92 2.92 -4.16
C GLY A 107 -1.77 4.39 -4.49
N THR A 108 -2.50 5.21 -3.74
CA THR A 108 -2.39 6.66 -3.76
C THR A 108 -1.93 7.14 -2.39
N GLY A 109 -0.96 8.05 -2.36
CA GLY A 109 -0.53 8.69 -1.13
C GLY A 109 -1.53 9.75 -0.64
N PRO A 110 -1.24 10.40 0.50
CA PRO A 110 -2.09 11.44 1.10
C PRO A 110 -2.42 12.62 0.18
N ALA A 111 -1.64 12.86 -0.88
CA ALA A 111 -1.88 13.95 -1.83
C ALA A 111 -3.25 13.89 -2.53
N GLN A 112 -3.95 12.76 -2.52
CA GLN A 112 -5.35 12.67 -2.96
C GLN A 112 -6.26 13.63 -2.18
N VAL A 113 -5.98 13.87 -0.90
CA VAL A 113 -6.71 14.83 -0.07
C VAL A 113 -6.49 16.26 -0.57
N ALA A 114 -5.28 16.60 -1.00
CA ALA A 114 -4.99 17.92 -1.58
C ALA A 114 -5.79 18.16 -2.88
N VAL A 115 -5.98 17.14 -3.71
CA VAL A 115 -6.85 17.24 -4.89
C VAL A 115 -8.29 17.50 -4.48
N ALA A 116 -8.80 16.80 -3.47
CA ALA A 116 -10.16 16.99 -2.97
C ALA A 116 -10.36 18.40 -2.41
N ILE A 117 -9.43 18.90 -1.59
CA ILE A 117 -9.48 20.26 -1.03
C ILE A 117 -9.45 21.32 -2.15
N LYS A 118 -8.55 21.18 -3.12
CA LYS A 118 -8.47 22.09 -4.28
C LYS A 118 -9.77 22.12 -5.06
N THR A 119 -10.40 20.96 -5.28
CA THR A 119 -11.70 20.86 -5.96
C THR A 119 -12.80 21.54 -5.14
N ALA A 120 -12.82 21.34 -3.84
CA ALA A 120 -13.80 21.98 -2.94
C ALA A 120 -13.65 23.52 -2.93
N ILE A 121 -12.43 24.04 -2.89
CA ILE A 121 -12.17 25.48 -2.96
C ILE A 121 -12.68 26.05 -4.29
N ALA A 122 -12.37 25.41 -5.42
CA ALA A 122 -12.84 25.85 -6.73
C ALA A 122 -14.38 25.90 -6.81
N ALA A 123 -15.06 24.91 -6.21
CA ALA A 123 -16.52 24.90 -6.13
C ALA A 123 -17.06 26.07 -5.28
N LEU A 124 -16.42 26.38 -4.15
CA LEU A 124 -16.80 27.51 -3.30
C LEU A 124 -16.58 28.86 -4.00
N GLU A 125 -15.60 28.93 -4.90
CA GLU A 125 -15.32 30.11 -5.75
C GLU A 125 -16.26 30.20 -6.96
N GLY A 126 -17.23 29.29 -7.11
CA GLY A 126 -18.23 29.29 -8.16
C GLY A 126 -17.84 28.55 -9.44
N ALA A 127 -16.73 27.83 -9.45
CA ALA A 127 -16.36 26.99 -10.59
C ALA A 127 -17.27 25.76 -10.70
N VAL A 128 -17.56 25.35 -11.94
CA VAL A 128 -18.22 24.07 -12.20
C VAL A 128 -17.18 22.96 -12.05
N VAL A 129 -17.35 22.12 -11.04
CA VAL A 129 -16.43 21.02 -10.75
C VAL A 129 -17.11 19.67 -10.95
N PRO A 130 -16.36 18.61 -11.32
CA PRO A 130 -16.91 17.27 -11.42
C PRO A 130 -17.27 16.72 -10.03
N GLN A 131 -18.34 15.92 -9.95
CA GLN A 131 -18.70 15.20 -8.71
C GLN A 131 -17.69 14.13 -8.31
N SER A 132 -16.92 13.63 -9.25
CA SER A 132 -15.93 12.58 -9.05
C SER A 132 -14.68 12.88 -9.86
N VAL A 133 -13.54 12.83 -9.21
CA VAL A 133 -12.22 12.96 -9.84
C VAL A 133 -11.53 11.61 -9.76
N LYS A 134 -11.29 10.97 -10.91
CA LYS A 134 -10.50 9.75 -10.98
C LYS A 134 -9.02 10.10 -10.93
N LEU A 135 -8.33 9.61 -9.93
CA LEU A 135 -6.88 9.75 -9.82
C LEU A 135 -6.17 8.52 -10.40
N PRO A 136 -5.02 8.70 -11.07
CA PRO A 136 -4.23 7.58 -11.54
C PRO A 136 -3.69 6.81 -10.34
N LEU A 137 -3.78 5.49 -10.40
CA LEU A 137 -3.17 4.62 -9.41
C LEU A 137 -1.72 4.35 -9.82
N ALA A 138 -0.77 4.74 -8.98
CA ALA A 138 0.63 4.43 -9.21
C ALA A 138 0.89 2.97 -8.84
N ILE A 139 1.42 2.20 -9.80
CA ILE A 139 1.81 0.81 -9.60
C ILE A 139 3.32 0.71 -9.80
N VAL A 140 4.00 0.05 -8.87
CA VAL A 140 5.43 -0.25 -8.94
C VAL A 140 5.59 -1.75 -8.75
N GLU A 141 6.32 -2.37 -9.66
CA GLU A 141 6.58 -3.81 -9.64
C GLU A 141 8.07 -4.10 -9.77
N ASP A 142 8.51 -5.27 -9.28
CA ASP A 142 9.87 -5.75 -9.53
C ASP A 142 10.26 -5.68 -11.02
N PRO A 143 11.47 -5.25 -11.32
CA PRO A 143 12.58 -4.85 -10.44
C PRO A 143 12.68 -3.32 -10.21
N ASN A 144 11.56 -2.58 -10.26
CA ASN A 144 11.56 -1.12 -10.35
C ASN A 144 11.54 -0.40 -8.98
N PHE A 145 11.85 -1.09 -7.89
CA PHE A 145 11.96 -0.45 -6.57
C PHE A 145 13.29 0.27 -6.41
N LYS A 146 13.34 1.55 -6.79
CA LYS A 146 14.53 2.39 -6.76
C LYS A 146 14.46 3.43 -5.65
N ALA A 147 15.53 3.54 -4.88
CA ALA A 147 15.68 4.54 -3.82
C ALA A 147 15.67 5.97 -4.40
N GLY A 148 14.98 6.88 -3.70
CA GLY A 148 14.82 8.27 -4.12
C GLY A 148 13.77 8.50 -5.21
N GLU A 149 13.25 7.43 -5.82
CA GLU A 149 12.18 7.49 -6.81
C GLU A 149 10.85 6.96 -6.24
N VAL A 150 10.84 5.71 -5.81
CA VAL A 150 9.62 5.01 -5.37
C VAL A 150 9.65 4.59 -3.90
N PHE A 151 10.78 4.73 -3.24
CA PHE A 151 10.92 4.67 -1.79
C PHE A 151 12.06 5.58 -1.34
N PHE A 152 12.05 5.97 -0.08
CA PHE A 152 12.99 6.94 0.50
C PHE A 152 13.62 6.32 1.75
N PRO A 153 14.94 5.96 1.70
CA PRO A 153 15.63 5.30 2.82
C PRO A 153 15.58 6.09 4.13
N ASP A 154 15.67 7.42 4.02
CA ASP A 154 15.74 8.34 5.17
C ASP A 154 14.37 8.76 5.72
N GLN A 155 13.28 8.25 5.12
CA GLN A 155 11.93 8.53 5.58
C GLN A 155 11.38 7.38 6.42
N SER A 156 10.41 7.70 7.28
CA SER A 156 9.69 6.72 8.10
C SER A 156 9.12 5.58 7.25
N ASP A 157 9.04 4.39 7.82
CA ASP A 157 8.40 3.24 7.18
C ASP A 157 6.91 3.46 6.96
N ASN A 158 6.25 4.23 7.84
CA ASN A 158 4.85 4.61 7.72
C ASN A 158 4.58 5.74 6.71
N PHE A 159 5.62 6.26 6.04
CA PHE A 159 5.42 7.25 4.99
C PHE A 159 4.80 6.60 3.76
N PHE A 160 3.67 7.13 3.28
CA PHE A 160 3.05 6.66 2.05
C PHE A 160 3.60 7.42 0.86
N VAL A 161 4.16 6.69 -0.10
CA VAL A 161 4.72 7.25 -1.33
C VAL A 161 3.61 7.45 -2.38
N GLY A 162 3.82 8.36 -3.32
CA GLY A 162 2.82 8.68 -4.35
C GLY A 162 2.07 9.98 -4.04
N ASN A 163 2.82 11.05 -3.84
CA ASN A 163 2.30 12.35 -3.42
C ASN A 163 2.24 13.38 -4.56
N SER A 164 2.18 12.91 -5.79
CA SER A 164 2.19 13.77 -6.97
C SER A 164 1.05 13.43 -7.92
N PHE A 165 0.24 14.45 -8.23
CA PHE A 165 -0.79 14.41 -9.26
C PHE A 165 -0.61 15.64 -10.16
N PRO A 166 0.36 15.63 -11.09
CA PRO A 166 0.72 16.78 -11.90
C PRO A 166 -0.44 17.36 -12.68
N THR A 167 -1.31 16.50 -13.21
CA THR A 167 -2.52 16.92 -13.96
C THR A 167 -3.52 17.69 -13.08
N CYS A 168 -3.45 17.52 -11.75
CA CYS A 168 -4.25 18.25 -10.78
C CYS A 168 -3.49 19.44 -10.17
N GLY A 169 -2.25 19.69 -10.62
CA GLY A 169 -1.38 20.72 -10.08
C GLY A 169 -0.93 20.44 -8.63
N ILE A 170 -0.75 19.16 -8.29
CA ILE A 170 -0.27 18.68 -6.99
C ILE A 170 1.05 17.98 -7.23
N ASN A 171 2.14 18.58 -6.77
CA ASN A 171 3.51 18.07 -6.92
C ASN A 171 4.28 18.31 -5.65
N PHE A 172 4.12 17.42 -4.67
CA PHE A 172 4.90 17.48 -3.43
C PHE A 172 6.04 16.46 -3.49
N THR A 173 7.24 16.89 -3.13
CA THR A 173 8.34 15.98 -2.84
C THR A 173 8.12 15.31 -1.49
N ALA A 174 8.75 14.15 -1.28
CA ALA A 174 8.72 13.47 0.01
C ALA A 174 9.26 14.39 1.12
N GLN A 175 10.34 15.11 0.86
CA GLN A 175 10.96 16.05 1.78
C GLN A 175 10.03 17.21 2.18
N GLU A 176 9.30 17.78 1.21
CA GLU A 176 8.33 18.85 1.51
C GLU A 176 7.21 18.36 2.41
N ILE A 177 6.69 17.15 2.19
CA ILE A 177 5.62 16.60 3.02
C ILE A 177 6.12 16.26 4.42
N MET A 178 7.25 15.59 4.54
CA MET A 178 7.82 15.23 5.85
C MET A 178 8.32 16.45 6.63
N GLY A 179 8.78 17.49 5.96
CA GLY A 179 9.23 18.74 6.58
C GLY A 179 8.11 19.61 7.16
N GLN A 180 6.84 19.30 6.88
CA GLN A 180 5.69 20.09 7.36
C GLN A 180 5.30 19.79 8.82
N SER A 181 5.77 18.69 9.39
CA SER A 181 5.53 18.36 10.80
C SER A 181 6.85 18.16 11.54
N LYS A 182 6.98 18.82 12.70
CA LYS A 182 8.13 18.59 13.59
C LYS A 182 8.18 17.18 14.17
N GLU A 183 7.05 16.48 14.19
CA GLU A 183 6.96 15.09 14.65
C GLU A 183 7.54 14.09 13.65
N ASN A 184 7.73 14.53 12.40
CA ASN A 184 8.26 13.72 11.31
C ASN A 184 9.76 13.97 11.04
N GLN A 185 10.41 14.77 11.88
CA GLN A 185 11.85 15.10 11.77
C GLN A 185 12.71 14.26 12.70
#